data_360f819b8f367e707fa34a3e9218ff77
#
_entry.id   360f819b8f367e707fa34a3e9218ff77
#
_cell.length_a   1.000
_cell.length_b   1.000
_cell.length_c   1.000
_cell.angle_alpha   90.00
_cell.angle_beta   90.00
_cell.angle_gamma   90.00
#
_symmetry.space_group_name_H-M   'P 1'
#
loop_
_entity.id
_entity.type
_entity.pdbx_description
1 polymer ?
#
loop_
_entity_poly.entity_id
_entity_poly.type
_entity_poly.pdbx_seq_one_letter_code
_entity_poly.pdbx_strand_id
1 'polypeptide(L)'
;TACRRQRQMCIRDSIRMVVPENERILVNDEIRGSLSFNSDEIEDKVIMKSDGMPTYHFANVVDDHDMKITSVVRGEEWLSSLPSHVTLYNHFGWSPPKFYHLPLILKSTGQGKLSKRDAEEQGHPVFAVQWEESKGFKESGYTPEGILNYLALLGWKGKGDDEKYSLNELVKKFDSKDINKSGARFDIKKAVWINHLHLRDFSSKKILSLCDQANVLLEKKYNVDVCEEIIDLVKERLNTLFDVEKEVFVFVSQPKNYDKEVIEKITRNTIYNCLLYTSPSPRDRIS
;
A
#
# COMPACT_ATOMS: atom_id res chain seq x y z
N THR A 1 9.76 -16.42 41.40
CA THR A 1 9.34 -17.70 42.07
C THR A 1 7.97 -17.57 42.75
N ALA A 2 7.66 -16.49 43.51
CA ALA A 2 6.34 -16.32 44.15
C ALA A 2 5.21 -16.12 43.11
N CYS A 3 5.48 -15.38 42.04
CA CYS A 3 4.53 -15.12 40.96
C CYS A 3 4.16 -16.41 40.18
N ARG A 4 5.09 -17.35 40.01
CA ARG A 4 4.84 -18.66 39.37
C ARG A 4 3.94 -19.56 40.19
N ARG A 5 4.12 -19.61 41.52
CA ARG A 5 3.27 -20.40 42.41
C ARG A 5 1.82 -19.87 42.50
N GLN A 6 1.63 -18.55 42.47
CA GLN A 6 0.28 -17.95 42.43
C GLN A 6 -0.46 -18.24 41.11
N ARG A 7 0.26 -18.39 40.00
CA ARG A 7 -0.33 -18.74 38.70
C ARG A 7 -0.90 -20.16 38.64
N GLN A 8 -0.37 -21.10 39.45
CA GLN A 8 -0.87 -22.46 39.50
C GLN A 8 -2.16 -22.64 40.30
N MET A 9 -2.50 -21.69 41.20
CA MET A 9 -3.68 -21.83 42.08
C MET A 9 -5.03 -21.44 41.45
N CYS A 10 -5.04 -20.69 40.38
CA CYS A 10 -6.30 -20.14 39.83
C CYS A 10 -6.90 -20.88 38.63
N ILE A 11 -6.27 -21.96 38.09
CA ILE A 11 -6.71 -22.53 36.82
C ILE A 11 -6.53 -24.06 36.84
N ARG A 12 -7.49 -24.75 37.41
CA ARG A 12 -7.47 -26.25 37.46
C ARG A 12 -7.68 -26.91 36.09
N ASP A 13 -8.26 -26.21 35.10
CA ASP A 13 -8.76 -26.86 33.88
C ASP A 13 -8.11 -26.32 32.58
N SER A 14 -7.15 -25.42 32.65
CA SER A 14 -6.44 -24.93 31.48
C SER A 14 -5.03 -25.53 31.37
N ILE A 15 -4.58 -25.74 30.10
CA ILE A 15 -3.20 -26.18 29.83
C ILE A 15 -2.32 -24.93 29.59
N ARG A 16 -1.18 -24.90 30.28
CA ARG A 16 -0.18 -23.84 30.12
C ARG A 16 1.10 -24.39 29.51
N MET A 17 1.74 -23.56 28.70
CA MET A 17 3.07 -23.82 28.24
C MET A 17 4.06 -23.64 29.40
N VAL A 18 4.99 -24.55 29.54
CA VAL A 18 6.11 -24.41 30.48
C VAL A 18 7.27 -23.77 29.71
N VAL A 19 7.72 -22.63 30.18
CA VAL A 19 8.91 -21.97 29.61
C VAL A 19 10.13 -22.45 30.40
N PRO A 20 11.24 -22.87 29.75
CA PRO A 20 12.49 -23.23 30.43
C PRO A 20 12.98 -22.12 31.35
N GLU A 21 13.62 -22.44 32.46
CA GLU A 21 14.17 -21.46 33.40
C GLU A 21 15.66 -21.20 33.10
N ASN A 22 16.09 -19.94 33.25
CA ASN A 22 17.49 -19.54 33.12
C ASN A 22 18.11 -19.90 31.75
N GLU A 23 17.33 -19.94 30.70
CA GLU A 23 17.81 -20.22 29.34
C GLU A 23 17.68 -19.00 28.44
N ARG A 24 18.45 -19.02 27.38
CA ARG A 24 18.33 -18.05 26.28
C ARG A 24 17.67 -18.71 25.08
N ILE A 25 16.54 -18.16 24.65
CA ILE A 25 15.86 -18.58 23.44
C ILE A 25 16.41 -17.76 22.29
N LEU A 26 17.16 -18.45 21.41
CA LEU A 26 17.78 -17.85 20.23
C LEU A 26 16.84 -18.05 19.03
N VAL A 27 16.58 -17.00 18.30
CA VAL A 27 15.76 -17.03 17.09
C VAL A 27 16.47 -16.22 16.00
N ASN A 28 16.49 -16.75 14.80
CA ASN A 28 16.95 -15.99 13.64
C ASN A 28 15.74 -15.43 12.89
N ASP A 29 15.68 -14.11 12.82
CA ASP A 29 14.70 -13.39 12.01
C ASP A 29 15.36 -12.89 10.74
N GLU A 30 14.76 -13.12 9.59
CA GLU A 30 15.38 -12.82 8.29
C GLU A 30 15.57 -11.31 8.04
N ILE A 31 14.83 -10.46 8.76
CA ILE A 31 14.94 -9.00 8.66
C ILE A 31 15.76 -8.44 9.83
N ARG A 32 15.43 -8.87 11.05
CA ARG A 32 16.02 -8.34 12.29
C ARG A 32 17.39 -8.96 12.61
N GLY A 33 17.66 -10.13 12.05
CA GLY A 33 18.86 -10.92 12.36
C GLY A 33 18.67 -11.80 13.60
N SER A 34 19.78 -12.17 14.23
CA SER A 34 19.74 -13.02 15.41
C SER A 34 19.22 -12.29 16.64
N LEU A 35 18.14 -12.79 17.20
CA LEU A 35 17.48 -12.27 18.39
C LEU A 35 17.68 -13.24 19.55
N SER A 36 17.90 -12.70 20.75
CA SER A 36 18.08 -13.45 21.97
C SER A 36 17.09 -12.98 23.03
N PHE A 37 16.26 -13.87 23.52
CA PHE A 37 15.25 -13.58 24.54
C PHE A 37 15.63 -14.33 25.82
N ASN A 38 15.48 -13.65 26.97
CA ASN A 38 15.64 -14.30 28.26
C ASN A 38 14.35 -15.07 28.60
N SER A 39 14.44 -16.36 28.84
CA SER A 39 13.29 -17.20 29.18
C SER A 39 12.56 -16.72 30.43
N ASP A 40 13.27 -16.12 31.39
CA ASP A 40 12.68 -15.62 32.64
C ASP A 40 11.72 -14.43 32.44
N GLU A 41 11.82 -13.75 31.30
CA GLU A 41 10.93 -12.66 30.91
C GLU A 41 9.68 -13.15 30.17
N ILE A 42 9.62 -14.44 29.84
CA ILE A 42 8.53 -15.05 29.08
C ILE A 42 7.53 -15.69 30.03
N GLU A 43 6.26 -15.35 29.86
CA GLU A 43 5.21 -15.92 30.68
C GLU A 43 4.83 -17.36 30.26
N ASP A 44 4.48 -18.21 31.25
CA ASP A 44 3.81 -19.47 31.02
C ASP A 44 2.38 -19.23 30.54
N LYS A 45 2.22 -19.00 29.26
CA LYS A 45 0.91 -18.66 28.68
C LYS A 45 -0.04 -19.83 28.66
N VAL A 46 -1.33 -19.56 28.85
CA VAL A 46 -2.38 -20.54 28.59
C VAL A 46 -2.38 -20.85 27.09
N ILE A 47 -2.26 -22.13 26.75
CA ILE A 47 -2.30 -22.59 25.35
C ILE A 47 -3.64 -23.27 25.04
N MET A 48 -4.29 -23.91 26.03
CA MET A 48 -5.61 -24.49 25.91
C MET A 48 -6.50 -24.00 27.05
N LYS A 49 -7.67 -23.47 26.71
CA LYS A 49 -8.66 -23.00 27.69
C LYS A 49 -9.40 -24.17 28.33
N SER A 50 -10.10 -23.93 29.46
CA SER A 50 -10.93 -24.91 30.16
C SER A 50 -12.10 -25.45 29.32
N ASP A 51 -12.56 -24.71 28.35
CA ASP A 51 -13.60 -25.09 27.37
C ASP A 51 -13.08 -26.00 26.25
N GLY A 52 -11.79 -26.34 26.27
CA GLY A 52 -11.14 -27.13 25.22
C GLY A 52 -10.72 -26.32 23.98
N MET A 53 -10.95 -25.00 23.94
CA MET A 53 -10.54 -24.16 22.80
C MET A 53 -9.08 -23.76 22.95
N PRO A 54 -8.28 -23.86 21.86
CA PRO A 54 -6.89 -23.37 21.85
C PRO A 54 -6.86 -21.84 21.93
N THR A 55 -5.78 -21.32 22.51
CA THR A 55 -5.48 -19.89 22.36
C THR A 55 -4.82 -19.62 21.03
N TYR A 56 -4.82 -18.35 20.58
CA TYR A 56 -4.24 -17.95 19.31
C TYR A 56 -2.80 -18.45 19.10
N HIS A 57 -1.95 -18.30 20.13
CA HIS A 57 -0.53 -18.70 20.01
C HIS A 57 -0.35 -20.20 19.77
N PHE A 58 -1.20 -21.03 20.36
CA PHE A 58 -1.15 -22.47 20.18
C PHE A 58 -1.72 -22.87 18.82
N ALA A 59 -2.92 -22.38 18.48
CA ALA A 59 -3.56 -22.66 17.21
C ALA A 59 -2.66 -22.26 16.04
N ASN A 60 -2.06 -21.05 16.09
CA ASN A 60 -1.17 -20.56 15.05
C ASN A 60 0.03 -21.49 14.81
N VAL A 61 0.70 -21.96 15.87
CA VAL A 61 1.85 -22.87 15.73
C VAL A 61 1.45 -24.23 15.15
N VAL A 62 0.30 -24.79 15.57
CA VAL A 62 -0.21 -26.08 15.06
C VAL A 62 -0.63 -25.93 13.60
N ASP A 63 -1.40 -24.90 13.29
CA ASP A 63 -1.88 -24.65 11.92
C ASP A 63 -0.70 -24.41 10.95
N ASP A 64 0.27 -23.59 11.35
CA ASP A 64 1.48 -23.33 10.54
C ASP A 64 2.26 -24.62 10.29
N HIS A 65 2.37 -25.51 11.28
CA HIS A 65 3.04 -26.79 11.13
C HIS A 65 2.27 -27.74 10.18
N ASP A 66 0.97 -27.93 10.42
CA ASP A 66 0.13 -28.86 9.65
C ASP A 66 -0.06 -28.41 8.20
N MET A 67 -0.19 -27.09 8.00
CA MET A 67 -0.25 -26.46 6.67
C MET A 67 1.13 -26.35 5.98
N LYS A 68 2.22 -26.77 6.65
CA LYS A 68 3.59 -26.73 6.14
C LYS A 68 4.02 -25.34 5.72
N ILE A 69 3.68 -24.33 6.52
CA ILE A 69 4.08 -22.95 6.30
C ILE A 69 5.62 -22.88 6.39
N THR A 70 6.23 -22.32 5.37
CA THR A 70 7.70 -22.17 5.26
C THR A 70 8.20 -20.81 5.75
N SER A 71 7.34 -19.81 5.72
CA SER A 71 7.71 -18.43 6.05
C SER A 71 6.54 -17.70 6.71
N VAL A 72 6.78 -17.09 7.86
CA VAL A 72 5.82 -16.25 8.58
C VAL A 72 6.25 -14.80 8.43
N VAL A 73 5.42 -13.99 7.75
CA VAL A 73 5.65 -12.56 7.51
C VAL A 73 4.61 -11.78 8.30
N ARG A 74 5.04 -10.92 9.23
CA ARG A 74 4.12 -10.14 10.08
C ARG A 74 4.77 -8.86 10.60
N GLY A 75 4.00 -7.97 11.22
CA GLY A 75 4.52 -6.75 11.81
C GLY A 75 5.39 -6.99 13.06
N GLU A 76 6.33 -6.09 13.32
CA GLU A 76 7.26 -6.17 14.46
C GLU A 76 6.56 -6.14 15.84
N GLU A 77 5.31 -5.73 15.92
CA GLU A 77 4.50 -5.80 17.14
C GLU A 77 4.35 -7.23 17.68
N TRP A 78 4.56 -8.22 16.82
CA TRP A 78 4.51 -9.65 17.18
C TRP A 78 5.84 -10.22 17.67
N LEU A 79 6.91 -9.43 17.70
CA LEU A 79 8.22 -9.87 18.19
C LEU A 79 8.16 -10.37 19.64
N SER A 80 7.34 -9.75 20.50
CA SER A 80 7.15 -10.19 21.89
C SER A 80 6.54 -11.57 22.03
N SER A 81 5.86 -12.07 21.01
CA SER A 81 5.24 -13.40 20.98
C SER A 81 6.15 -14.46 20.36
N LEU A 82 7.16 -14.04 19.62
CA LEU A 82 8.07 -14.94 18.89
C LEU A 82 8.74 -16.00 19.78
N PRO A 83 9.31 -15.65 20.95
CA PRO A 83 9.93 -16.65 21.80
C PRO A 83 8.95 -17.71 22.32
N SER A 84 7.67 -17.36 22.59
CA SER A 84 6.63 -18.31 22.96
C SER A 84 6.31 -19.29 21.82
N HIS A 85 6.26 -18.80 20.58
CA HIS A 85 6.04 -19.68 19.41
C HIS A 85 7.21 -20.64 19.20
N VAL A 86 8.44 -20.14 19.27
CA VAL A 86 9.63 -20.99 19.14
C VAL A 86 9.72 -22.04 20.24
N THR A 87 9.36 -21.67 21.48
CA THR A 87 9.28 -22.64 22.59
C THR A 87 8.26 -23.73 22.31
N LEU A 88 7.09 -23.40 21.74
CA LEU A 88 6.09 -24.41 21.34
C LEU A 88 6.63 -25.34 20.26
N TYR A 89 7.26 -24.80 19.19
CA TYR A 89 7.91 -25.63 18.18
C TYR A 89 8.92 -26.61 18.79
N ASN A 90 9.76 -26.12 19.70
CA ASN A 90 10.77 -26.94 20.38
C ASN A 90 10.12 -28.03 21.24
N HIS A 91 9.04 -27.73 21.96
CA HIS A 91 8.33 -28.73 22.80
C HIS A 91 7.68 -29.85 21.98
N PHE A 92 7.23 -29.54 20.76
CA PHE A 92 6.69 -30.54 19.84
C PHE A 92 7.78 -31.26 19.03
N GLY A 93 9.04 -30.86 19.14
CA GLY A 93 10.13 -31.38 18.29
C GLY A 93 9.98 -30.99 16.82
N TRP A 94 9.29 -29.90 16.54
CA TRP A 94 9.06 -29.37 15.19
C TRP A 94 10.09 -28.31 14.83
N SER A 95 10.46 -28.27 13.57
CA SER A 95 11.29 -27.17 13.03
C SER A 95 10.44 -25.94 12.78
N PRO A 96 10.78 -24.76 13.35
CA PRO A 96 10.03 -23.55 13.10
C PRO A 96 10.21 -23.05 11.64
N PRO A 97 9.21 -22.34 11.10
CA PRO A 97 9.33 -21.66 9.81
C PRO A 97 10.35 -20.49 9.89
N LYS A 98 10.68 -19.92 8.75
CA LYS A 98 11.43 -18.67 8.73
C LYS A 98 10.55 -17.50 9.17
N PHE A 99 11.08 -16.63 10.01
CA PHE A 99 10.35 -15.46 10.50
C PHE A 99 10.84 -14.17 9.85
N TYR A 100 9.89 -13.32 9.48
CA TYR A 100 10.11 -12.00 8.88
C TYR A 100 9.27 -10.97 9.65
N HIS A 101 9.88 -10.20 10.53
CA HIS A 101 9.19 -9.15 11.28
C HIS A 101 9.41 -7.80 10.60
N LEU A 102 8.39 -7.37 9.86
CA LEU A 102 8.38 -6.11 9.13
C LEU A 102 8.30 -4.91 10.09
N PRO A 103 8.98 -3.80 9.77
CA PRO A 103 8.87 -2.58 10.54
C PRO A 103 7.46 -2.01 10.50
N LEU A 104 7.11 -1.19 11.48
CA LEU A 104 5.84 -0.49 11.52
C LEU A 104 5.74 0.55 10.41
N ILE A 105 4.53 0.70 9.87
CA ILE A 105 4.18 1.86 9.06
C ILE A 105 3.85 3.01 10.02
N LEU A 106 4.61 4.10 9.90
CA LEU A 106 4.50 5.27 10.75
C LEU A 106 3.57 6.33 10.11
N LYS A 107 2.99 7.16 10.96
CA LYS A 107 2.19 8.32 10.51
C LYS A 107 3.00 9.22 9.57
N SER A 108 2.31 9.86 8.63
CA SER A 108 2.90 10.87 7.74
C SER A 108 3.47 12.05 8.53
N THR A 109 2.78 12.46 9.60
CA THR A 109 3.15 13.54 10.51
C THR A 109 3.13 13.04 11.96
N GLY A 110 4.04 13.54 12.78
CA GLY A 110 4.13 13.15 14.19
C GLY A 110 4.89 11.85 14.43
N GLN A 111 4.65 11.23 15.59
CA GLN A 111 5.26 9.97 16.01
C GLN A 111 4.22 8.87 16.14
N GLY A 112 4.67 7.62 16.01
CA GLY A 112 3.87 6.43 16.25
C GLY A 112 3.36 5.72 15.00
N LYS A 113 2.76 4.55 15.22
CA LYS A 113 2.19 3.69 14.18
C LYS A 113 0.98 4.37 13.52
N LEU A 114 0.90 4.27 12.19
CA LEU A 114 -0.30 4.66 11.45
C LEU A 114 -1.45 3.71 11.82
N SER A 115 -2.50 4.25 12.40
CA SER A 115 -3.75 3.51 12.62
C SER A 115 -4.73 3.78 11.47
N LYS A 116 -5.71 2.90 11.31
CA LYS A 116 -6.80 3.10 10.34
C LYS A 116 -7.52 4.42 10.59
N ARG A 117 -7.80 4.75 11.85
CA ARG A 117 -8.45 6.00 12.25
C ARG A 117 -7.63 7.24 11.89
N ASP A 118 -6.31 7.21 12.12
CA ASP A 118 -5.44 8.34 11.74
C ASP A 118 -5.46 8.61 10.23
N ALA A 119 -5.52 7.56 9.41
CA ALA A 119 -5.58 7.68 7.96
C ALA A 119 -6.95 8.19 7.49
N GLU A 120 -8.04 7.71 8.09
CA GLU A 120 -9.41 8.19 7.81
C GLU A 120 -9.58 9.68 8.16
N GLU A 121 -9.08 10.11 9.32
CA GLU A 121 -9.09 11.53 9.73
C GLU A 121 -8.32 12.42 8.75
N GLN A 122 -7.30 11.88 8.06
CA GLN A 122 -6.54 12.57 7.03
C GLN A 122 -7.12 12.38 5.62
N GLY A 123 -8.21 11.63 5.47
CA GLY A 123 -8.84 11.32 4.19
C GLY A 123 -8.00 10.41 3.29
N HIS A 124 -7.08 9.62 3.86
CA HIS A 124 -6.21 8.73 3.12
C HIS A 124 -6.77 7.30 3.08
N PRO A 125 -6.75 6.62 1.92
CA PRO A 125 -7.15 5.23 1.84
C PRO A 125 -6.12 4.33 2.55
N VAL A 126 -6.62 3.30 3.26
CA VAL A 126 -5.79 2.27 3.93
C VAL A 126 -6.15 0.86 3.48
N PHE A 127 -7.28 0.70 2.80
CA PHE A 127 -7.72 -0.57 2.25
C PHE A 127 -7.45 -0.61 0.75
N ALA A 128 -7.23 -1.80 0.21
CA ALA A 128 -7.07 -1.99 -1.24
C ALA A 128 -8.35 -1.64 -1.99
N VAL A 129 -9.48 -2.05 -1.45
CA VAL A 129 -10.84 -1.79 -1.95
C VAL A 129 -11.69 -1.23 -0.81
N GLN A 130 -12.88 -0.70 -1.16
CA GLN A 130 -13.82 -0.20 -0.16
C GLN A 130 -14.11 -1.23 0.93
N TRP A 131 -14.09 -0.79 2.17
CA TRP A 131 -14.44 -1.56 3.34
C TRP A 131 -15.36 -0.74 4.25
N GLU A 132 -16.60 -1.21 4.42
CA GLU A 132 -17.64 -0.46 5.13
C GLU A 132 -17.80 0.95 4.54
N GLU A 133 -17.71 1.99 5.37
CA GLU A 133 -17.78 3.40 4.96
C GLU A 133 -16.44 3.96 4.45
N SER A 134 -15.33 3.22 4.60
CA SER A 134 -14.00 3.68 4.24
C SER A 134 -13.70 3.39 2.78
N LYS A 135 -13.36 4.42 1.99
CA LYS A 135 -12.91 4.27 0.61
C LYS A 135 -11.54 3.59 0.57
N GLY A 136 -11.39 2.63 -0.35
CA GLY A 136 -10.11 2.01 -0.64
C GLY A 136 -9.28 2.77 -1.67
N PHE A 137 -8.09 2.26 -1.94
CA PHE A 137 -7.22 2.80 -3.00
C PHE A 137 -7.88 2.72 -4.38
N LYS A 138 -8.57 1.61 -4.68
CA LYS A 138 -9.31 1.44 -5.93
C LYS A 138 -10.37 2.54 -6.11
N GLU A 139 -11.21 2.75 -5.10
CA GLU A 139 -12.26 3.75 -5.09
C GLU A 139 -11.72 5.19 -4.98
N SER A 140 -10.43 5.34 -4.70
CA SER A 140 -9.69 6.60 -4.76
C SER A 140 -8.97 6.81 -6.10
N GLY A 141 -9.20 5.93 -7.07
CA GLY A 141 -8.69 6.05 -8.44
C GLY A 141 -7.24 5.63 -8.63
N TYR A 142 -6.67 4.89 -7.68
CA TYR A 142 -5.33 4.33 -7.85
C TYR A 142 -5.37 3.05 -8.68
N THR A 143 -4.32 2.81 -9.45
CA THR A 143 -4.13 1.58 -10.22
C THR A 143 -3.49 0.49 -9.34
N PRO A 144 -3.82 -0.81 -9.59
CA PRO A 144 -3.17 -1.90 -8.87
C PRO A 144 -1.65 -1.87 -8.98
N GLU A 145 -1.11 -1.55 -10.17
CA GLU A 145 0.33 -1.45 -10.42
C GLU A 145 0.98 -0.33 -9.60
N GLY A 146 0.33 0.85 -9.56
CA GLY A 146 0.81 2.00 -8.80
C GLY A 146 0.87 1.71 -7.30
N ILE A 147 -0.19 1.13 -6.74
CA ILE A 147 -0.25 0.78 -5.32
C ILE A 147 0.71 -0.33 -4.96
N LEU A 148 0.80 -1.39 -5.77
CA LEU A 148 1.76 -2.47 -5.52
C LEU A 148 3.20 -1.96 -5.49
N ASN A 149 3.57 -1.11 -6.45
CA ASN A 149 4.89 -0.49 -6.50
C ASN A 149 5.14 0.41 -5.27
N TYR A 150 4.16 1.24 -4.89
CA TYR A 150 4.25 2.09 -3.71
C TYR A 150 4.44 1.28 -2.43
N LEU A 151 3.62 0.24 -2.21
CA LEU A 151 3.71 -0.61 -1.04
C LEU A 151 5.04 -1.36 -0.97
N ALA A 152 5.56 -1.82 -2.10
CA ALA A 152 6.88 -2.44 -2.15
C ALA A 152 7.96 -1.46 -1.65
N LEU A 153 7.96 -0.21 -2.13
CA LEU A 153 8.93 0.80 -1.74
C LEU A 153 8.72 1.37 -0.33
N LEU A 154 7.58 1.11 0.30
CA LEU A 154 7.30 1.62 1.64
C LEU A 154 8.23 1.00 2.70
N GLY A 155 8.68 -0.23 2.50
CA GLY A 155 9.60 -0.91 3.42
C GLY A 155 10.88 -1.44 2.77
N TRP A 156 10.90 -1.60 1.45
CA TRP A 156 12.04 -2.10 0.69
C TRP A 156 12.76 -0.94 0.01
N LYS A 157 14.10 -0.94 0.10
CA LYS A 157 14.91 0.18 -0.39
C LYS A 157 15.02 0.25 -1.91
N GLY A 158 14.68 -0.82 -2.62
CA GLY A 158 14.92 -0.90 -4.07
C GLY A 158 16.40 -1.16 -4.41
N LYS A 159 16.67 -1.31 -5.70
CA LYS A 159 18.05 -1.39 -6.21
C LYS A 159 18.28 -0.20 -7.15
N GLY A 160 19.10 0.74 -6.72
CA GLY A 160 19.38 1.98 -7.45
C GLY A 160 18.39 3.11 -7.11
N ASP A 161 18.32 4.09 -7.99
CA ASP A 161 17.48 5.30 -7.83
C ASP A 161 16.10 5.16 -8.50
N ASP A 162 15.78 3.98 -9.04
CA ASP A 162 14.51 3.73 -9.69
C ASP A 162 13.37 3.76 -8.65
N GLU A 163 12.31 4.49 -8.94
CA GLU A 163 11.09 4.51 -8.13
C GLU A 163 9.92 3.77 -8.80
N LYS A 164 10.04 3.48 -10.09
CA LYS A 164 9.02 2.79 -10.86
C LYS A 164 9.43 1.36 -11.16
N TYR A 165 8.59 0.42 -10.74
CA TYR A 165 8.79 -1.01 -10.97
C TYR A 165 7.47 -1.64 -11.42
N SER A 166 7.50 -2.40 -12.49
CA SER A 166 6.44 -3.35 -12.83
C SER A 166 6.45 -4.54 -11.86
N LEU A 167 5.34 -5.28 -11.79
CA LEU A 167 5.28 -6.52 -10.99
C LEU A 167 6.42 -7.49 -11.34
N ASN A 168 6.71 -7.67 -12.63
CA ASN A 168 7.77 -8.59 -13.08
C ASN A 168 9.16 -8.12 -12.63
N GLU A 169 9.41 -6.82 -12.59
CA GLU A 169 10.66 -6.25 -12.08
C GLU A 169 10.74 -6.39 -10.57
N LEU A 170 9.64 -6.15 -9.83
CA LEU A 170 9.58 -6.38 -8.39
C LEU A 170 9.91 -7.84 -8.06
N VAL A 171 9.28 -8.80 -8.73
CA VAL A 171 9.55 -10.24 -8.52
C VAL A 171 11.01 -10.60 -8.75
N LYS A 172 11.68 -9.97 -9.72
CA LYS A 172 13.09 -10.24 -10.05
C LYS A 172 14.07 -9.53 -9.11
N LYS A 173 13.74 -8.33 -8.68
CA LYS A 173 14.66 -7.43 -7.94
C LYS A 173 14.46 -7.50 -6.42
N PHE A 174 13.28 -7.89 -5.96
CA PHE A 174 12.94 -7.91 -4.54
C PHE A 174 13.79 -8.94 -3.79
N ASP A 175 14.46 -8.46 -2.73
CA ASP A 175 15.15 -9.31 -1.77
C ASP A 175 14.71 -8.88 -0.36
N SER A 176 14.28 -9.82 0.45
CA SER A 176 13.84 -9.57 1.82
C SER A 176 14.96 -9.01 2.71
N LYS A 177 16.23 -9.24 2.36
CA LYS A 177 17.39 -8.69 3.07
C LYS A 177 17.53 -7.18 2.92
N ASP A 178 16.96 -6.63 1.84
CA ASP A 178 16.97 -5.19 1.56
C ASP A 178 15.78 -4.46 2.21
N ILE A 179 14.97 -5.16 3.01
CA ILE A 179 13.89 -4.54 3.80
C ILE A 179 14.51 -3.71 4.93
N ASN A 180 14.06 -2.47 5.05
CA ASN A 180 14.51 -1.58 6.10
C ASN A 180 14.12 -2.12 7.48
N LYS A 181 15.03 -1.99 8.46
CA LYS A 181 14.75 -2.37 9.85
C LYS A 181 13.97 -1.30 10.62
N SER A 182 14.01 -0.06 10.16
CA SER A 182 13.31 1.07 10.76
C SER A 182 11.94 1.26 10.13
N GLY A 183 10.99 1.80 10.90
CA GLY A 183 9.65 2.09 10.42
C GLY A 183 9.64 3.05 9.23
N ALA A 184 8.80 2.74 8.24
CA ALA A 184 8.62 3.57 7.06
C ALA A 184 7.46 4.55 7.26
N ARG A 185 7.65 5.83 6.90
CA ARG A 185 6.57 6.82 6.94
C ARG A 185 5.65 6.66 5.74
N PHE A 186 4.35 6.63 6.03
CA PHE A 186 3.33 6.65 4.99
C PHE A 186 3.31 8.03 4.33
N ASP A 187 3.57 8.07 3.03
CA ASP A 187 3.56 9.30 2.23
C ASP A 187 2.59 9.17 1.07
N ILE A 188 1.42 9.78 1.22
CA ILE A 188 0.38 9.76 0.18
C ILE A 188 0.82 10.50 -1.08
N LYS A 189 1.65 11.54 -0.96
CA LYS A 189 2.15 12.26 -2.12
C LYS A 189 3.05 11.37 -2.97
N LYS A 190 3.87 10.54 -2.33
CA LYS A 190 4.67 9.53 -3.02
C LYS A 190 3.79 8.46 -3.67
N ALA A 191 2.70 8.02 -3.01
CA ALA A 191 1.74 7.10 -3.62
C ALA A 191 1.10 7.69 -4.89
N VAL A 192 0.66 8.93 -4.84
CA VAL A 192 0.12 9.68 -5.99
C VAL A 192 1.14 9.78 -7.12
N TRP A 193 2.39 10.15 -6.80
CA TRP A 193 3.46 10.26 -7.78
C TRP A 193 3.76 8.92 -8.47
N ILE A 194 3.88 7.85 -7.71
CA ILE A 194 4.13 6.52 -8.28
C ILE A 194 2.96 6.09 -9.16
N ASN A 195 1.72 6.34 -8.72
CA ASN A 195 0.53 6.05 -9.54
C ASN A 195 0.52 6.83 -10.86
N HIS A 196 0.89 8.12 -10.82
CA HIS A 196 1.07 8.95 -12.01
C HIS A 196 2.08 8.33 -12.99
N LEU A 197 3.24 7.85 -12.50
CA LEU A 197 4.25 7.21 -13.35
C LEU A 197 3.72 5.97 -14.07
N HIS A 198 2.85 5.20 -13.43
CA HIS A 198 2.21 4.04 -14.07
C HIS A 198 1.13 4.45 -15.06
N LEU A 199 0.27 5.42 -14.71
CA LEU A 199 -0.77 5.93 -15.61
C LEU A 199 -0.19 6.48 -16.90
N ARG A 200 0.89 7.22 -16.81
CA ARG A 200 1.58 7.80 -17.99
C ARG A 200 2.02 6.73 -18.99
N ASP A 201 2.41 5.54 -18.52
CA ASP A 201 2.88 4.46 -19.39
C ASP A 201 1.74 3.57 -19.91
N PHE A 202 0.52 3.74 -19.39
CA PHE A 202 -0.61 2.97 -19.90
C PHE A 202 -0.98 3.43 -21.31
N SER A 203 -1.41 2.49 -22.15
CA SER A 203 -2.05 2.85 -23.42
C SER A 203 -3.36 3.57 -23.15
N SER A 204 -3.73 4.51 -24.04
CA SER A 204 -4.98 5.25 -23.95
C SER A 204 -6.20 4.33 -23.87
N LYS A 205 -6.16 3.24 -24.65
CA LYS A 205 -7.16 2.17 -24.60
C LYS A 205 -7.30 1.53 -23.20
N LYS A 206 -6.17 1.28 -22.50
CA LYS A 206 -6.20 0.74 -21.14
C LYS A 206 -6.81 1.75 -20.17
N ILE A 207 -6.44 3.04 -20.27
CA ILE A 207 -7.01 4.09 -19.41
C ILE A 207 -8.53 4.17 -19.61
N LEU A 208 -8.99 4.22 -20.85
CA LEU A 208 -10.43 4.24 -21.17
C LEU A 208 -11.15 3.03 -20.61
N SER A 209 -10.57 1.83 -20.70
CA SER A 209 -11.18 0.60 -20.15
C SER A 209 -11.28 0.57 -18.62
N LEU A 210 -10.50 1.42 -17.92
CA LEU A 210 -10.54 1.57 -16.46
C LEU A 210 -11.45 2.71 -15.99
N CYS A 211 -11.95 3.56 -16.91
CA CYS A 211 -12.70 4.76 -16.62
C CYS A 211 -14.03 4.78 -17.37
N ASP A 212 -14.98 3.92 -17.00
CA ASP A 212 -16.25 3.74 -17.70
C ASP A 212 -16.99 5.06 -17.94
N GLN A 213 -17.03 5.97 -16.96
CA GLN A 213 -17.73 7.25 -17.09
C GLN A 213 -17.08 8.16 -18.13
N ALA A 214 -15.76 8.27 -18.11
CA ALA A 214 -15.02 9.06 -19.08
C ALA A 214 -15.14 8.47 -20.49
N ASN A 215 -15.09 7.15 -20.61
CA ASN A 215 -15.30 6.46 -21.88
C ASN A 215 -16.68 6.75 -22.46
N VAL A 216 -17.73 6.58 -21.66
CA VAL A 216 -19.12 6.88 -22.08
C VAL A 216 -19.32 8.35 -22.48
N LEU A 217 -18.65 9.29 -21.78
CA LEU A 217 -18.73 10.71 -22.10
C LEU A 217 -18.09 11.02 -23.46
N LEU A 218 -16.93 10.41 -23.75
CA LEU A 218 -16.21 10.62 -25.00
C LEU A 218 -16.91 9.94 -26.18
N GLU A 219 -17.32 8.68 -26.06
CA GLU A 219 -17.95 7.89 -27.12
C GLU A 219 -19.29 8.50 -27.60
N LYS A 220 -19.96 9.28 -26.76
CA LYS A 220 -21.16 10.04 -27.17
C LYS A 220 -20.87 11.12 -28.21
N LYS A 221 -19.63 11.57 -28.31
CA LYS A 221 -19.27 12.74 -29.12
C LYS A 221 -18.19 12.44 -30.18
N TYR A 222 -17.34 11.46 -29.93
CA TYR A 222 -16.18 11.15 -30.75
C TYR A 222 -16.12 9.67 -31.10
N ASN A 223 -15.42 9.33 -32.17
CA ASN A 223 -15.06 7.94 -32.47
C ASN A 223 -13.91 7.46 -31.57
N VAL A 224 -13.63 6.16 -31.57
CA VAL A 224 -12.63 5.53 -30.70
C VAL A 224 -11.23 6.13 -30.89
N ASP A 225 -10.81 6.39 -32.12
CA ASP A 225 -9.48 6.91 -32.39
C ASP A 225 -9.28 8.30 -31.78
N VAL A 226 -10.28 9.18 -31.92
CA VAL A 226 -10.26 10.52 -31.29
C VAL A 226 -10.34 10.42 -29.75
N CYS A 227 -11.06 9.45 -29.20
CA CYS A 227 -11.08 9.23 -27.75
C CYS A 227 -9.68 8.85 -27.24
N GLU A 228 -8.97 7.98 -27.96
CA GLU A 228 -7.59 7.60 -27.59
C GLU A 228 -6.63 8.81 -27.72
N GLU A 229 -6.74 9.61 -28.77
CA GLU A 229 -5.95 10.86 -28.95
C GLU A 229 -6.19 11.85 -27.79
N ILE A 230 -7.45 12.05 -27.37
CA ILE A 230 -7.78 12.91 -26.23
C ILE A 230 -7.09 12.41 -24.95
N ILE A 231 -7.13 11.11 -24.69
CA ILE A 231 -6.44 10.54 -23.54
C ILE A 231 -4.92 10.75 -23.63
N ASP A 232 -4.33 10.57 -24.81
CA ASP A 232 -2.90 10.84 -25.02
C ASP A 232 -2.50 12.29 -24.71
N LEU A 233 -3.38 13.24 -24.99
CA LEU A 233 -3.16 14.66 -24.67
C LEU A 233 -3.21 14.97 -23.18
N VAL A 234 -4.03 14.22 -22.41
CA VAL A 234 -4.24 14.54 -20.99
C VAL A 234 -3.45 13.64 -20.05
N LYS A 235 -2.96 12.48 -20.49
CA LYS A 235 -2.34 11.46 -19.62
C LYS A 235 -1.16 11.98 -18.78
N GLU A 236 -0.41 12.96 -19.26
CA GLU A 236 0.68 13.59 -18.50
C GLU A 236 0.21 14.41 -17.28
N ARG A 237 -1.11 14.65 -17.17
CA ARG A 237 -1.71 15.39 -16.04
C ARG A 237 -2.43 14.49 -15.06
N LEU A 238 -2.59 13.19 -15.39
CA LEU A 238 -3.34 12.24 -14.59
C LEU A 238 -2.53 11.76 -13.39
N ASN A 239 -3.02 12.01 -12.20
CA ASN A 239 -2.48 11.46 -10.97
C ASN A 239 -3.25 10.21 -10.52
N THR A 240 -4.57 10.21 -10.77
CA THR A 240 -5.49 9.13 -10.47
C THR A 240 -6.46 8.93 -11.66
N LEU A 241 -7.17 7.80 -11.66
CA LEU A 241 -8.20 7.55 -12.68
C LEU A 241 -9.37 8.56 -12.60
N PHE A 242 -9.60 9.19 -11.44
CA PHE A 242 -10.61 10.25 -11.33
C PHE A 242 -10.26 11.53 -12.08
N ASP A 243 -8.97 11.79 -12.28
CA ASP A 243 -8.55 12.95 -13.03
C ASP A 243 -8.94 12.84 -14.51
N VAL A 244 -9.10 11.60 -15.03
CA VAL A 244 -9.49 11.34 -16.42
C VAL A 244 -10.82 12.02 -16.74
N GLU A 245 -11.84 11.82 -15.91
CA GLU A 245 -13.16 12.41 -16.13
C GLU A 245 -13.08 13.95 -16.15
N LYS A 246 -12.35 14.52 -15.21
CA LYS A 246 -12.14 15.96 -15.09
C LYS A 246 -11.43 16.54 -16.32
N GLU A 247 -10.34 15.90 -16.74
CA GLU A 247 -9.52 16.38 -17.86
C GLU A 247 -10.23 16.23 -19.20
N VAL A 248 -10.98 15.13 -19.43
CA VAL A 248 -11.75 14.94 -20.68
C VAL A 248 -12.97 15.83 -20.76
N PHE A 249 -13.51 16.31 -19.62
CA PHE A 249 -14.69 17.15 -19.60
C PHE A 249 -14.53 18.41 -20.46
N VAL A 250 -13.35 18.96 -20.57
CA VAL A 250 -13.03 20.13 -21.39
C VAL A 250 -13.30 19.87 -22.88
N PHE A 251 -13.15 18.64 -23.36
CA PHE A 251 -13.38 18.27 -24.76
C PHE A 251 -14.86 18.00 -25.07
N VAL A 252 -15.64 17.60 -24.07
CA VAL A 252 -17.07 17.25 -24.25
C VAL A 252 -18.02 18.38 -23.91
N SER A 253 -17.60 19.38 -23.15
CA SER A 253 -18.42 20.51 -22.73
C SER A 253 -17.74 21.85 -23.03
N GLN A 254 -18.55 22.86 -23.40
CA GLN A 254 -18.04 24.23 -23.47
C GLN A 254 -17.95 24.82 -22.05
N PRO A 255 -16.86 25.50 -21.69
CA PRO A 255 -16.78 26.20 -20.42
C PRO A 255 -17.84 27.31 -20.34
N LYS A 256 -18.61 27.29 -19.24
CA LYS A 256 -19.65 28.31 -19.00
C LYS A 256 -19.08 29.63 -18.48
N ASN A 257 -17.98 29.57 -17.79
CA ASN A 257 -17.29 30.72 -17.20
C ASN A 257 -15.81 30.67 -17.58
N TYR A 258 -15.27 31.81 -17.94
CA TYR A 258 -13.84 32.00 -18.23
C TYR A 258 -13.24 32.84 -17.11
N ASP A 259 -12.05 32.48 -16.66
CA ASP A 259 -11.29 33.28 -15.71
C ASP A 259 -10.82 34.56 -16.46
N LYS A 260 -11.34 35.71 -16.02
CA LYS A 260 -11.05 37.01 -16.65
C LYS A 260 -9.58 37.38 -16.61
N GLU A 261 -8.86 37.03 -15.52
CA GLU A 261 -7.45 37.33 -15.39
C GLU A 261 -6.61 36.49 -16.36
N VAL A 262 -6.99 35.22 -16.60
CA VAL A 262 -6.33 34.36 -17.57
C VAL A 262 -6.59 34.86 -19.00
N ILE A 263 -7.84 35.25 -19.32
CA ILE A 263 -8.18 35.82 -20.62
C ILE A 263 -7.39 37.11 -20.87
N GLU A 264 -7.31 38.02 -19.89
CA GLU A 264 -6.55 39.26 -20.03
C GLU A 264 -5.06 38.99 -20.21
N LYS A 265 -4.47 38.02 -19.52
CA LYS A 265 -3.07 37.60 -19.73
C LYS A 265 -2.83 37.05 -21.13
N ILE A 266 -3.73 36.20 -21.61
CA ILE A 266 -3.63 35.57 -22.93
C ILE A 266 -3.81 36.63 -24.04
N THR A 267 -4.76 37.56 -23.88
CA THR A 267 -5.00 38.62 -24.85
C THR A 267 -3.92 39.69 -24.84
N ARG A 268 -3.28 39.99 -23.71
CA ARG A 268 -2.16 40.92 -23.63
C ARG A 268 -0.85 40.35 -24.18
N ASN A 269 -0.66 39.00 -24.13
CA ASN A 269 0.56 38.36 -24.60
C ASN A 269 0.33 37.57 -25.90
N THR A 270 0.57 38.17 -27.03
CA THR A 270 1.03 37.54 -28.29
C THR A 270 0.07 36.62 -29.06
N ILE A 271 -0.90 35.94 -28.44
CA ILE A 271 -1.84 35.05 -29.13
C ILE A 271 -2.83 35.82 -29.99
N TYR A 272 -3.20 37.02 -29.57
CA TYR A 272 -4.07 37.93 -30.37
C TYR A 272 -3.43 38.29 -31.70
N ASN A 273 -2.13 38.54 -31.72
CA ASN A 273 -1.38 38.81 -32.96
C ASN A 273 -1.26 37.57 -33.86
N CYS A 274 -1.13 36.37 -33.29
CA CYS A 274 -1.10 35.11 -34.05
C CYS A 274 -2.46 34.77 -34.68
N LEU A 275 -3.56 34.96 -33.95
CA LEU A 275 -4.92 34.74 -34.46
C LEU A 275 -5.32 35.76 -35.56
N LEU A 276 -4.83 36.99 -35.47
CA LEU A 276 -4.99 38.00 -36.54
C LEU A 276 -4.19 37.65 -37.79
N TYR A 277 -3.04 36.97 -37.65
CA TYR A 277 -2.22 36.53 -38.79
C TYR A 277 -2.77 35.29 -39.50
N THR A 278 -3.53 34.45 -38.82
CA THR A 278 -4.16 33.23 -39.40
C THR A 278 -5.57 33.48 -39.94
N SER A 279 -6.16 34.67 -39.70
CA SER A 279 -7.39 35.08 -40.34
C SER A 279 -7.08 35.49 -41.82
N PRO A 280 -7.75 34.87 -42.81
CA PRO A 280 -7.53 35.25 -44.20
C PRO A 280 -7.76 36.75 -44.37
N SER A 281 -6.79 37.43 -44.95
CA SER A 281 -6.87 38.87 -45.25
C SER A 281 -8.13 39.15 -46.05
N PRO A 282 -8.82 40.26 -45.80
CA PRO A 282 -9.92 40.67 -46.68
C PRO A 282 -9.56 40.73 -48.18
N ARG A 283 -8.25 40.77 -48.49
CA ARG A 283 -7.73 40.73 -49.88
C ARG A 283 -7.77 39.35 -50.51
N ASP A 284 -7.82 38.29 -49.70
CA ASP A 284 -7.87 36.88 -50.18
C ASP A 284 -9.30 36.43 -50.53
N ARG A 285 -10.29 37.32 -50.38
CA ARG A 285 -11.69 37.07 -50.71
C ARG A 285 -12.11 37.56 -52.09
N ILE A 286 -11.18 38.09 -52.87
CA ILE A 286 -11.44 38.59 -54.23
C ILE A 286 -10.53 37.85 -55.22
N SER A 287 -10.93 36.62 -55.53
CA SER A 287 -10.54 35.94 -56.78
C SER A 287 -11.53 34.79 -57.03
#